data_bb2c9a55d01202da37c5022926cec667
#
_entry.id   bb2c9a55d01202da37c5022926cec667
#
_cell.length_a   1.000
_cell.length_b   1.000
_cell.length_c   1.000
_cell.angle_alpha   90.00
_cell.angle_beta   90.00
_cell.angle_gamma   90.00
#
_symmetry.space_group_name_H-M   'P 1'
#
loop_
_entity.id
_entity.type
_entity.pdbx_description
1 polymer ?
#
loop_
_entity_poly.entity_id
_entity_poly.type
_entity_poly.pdbx_seq_one_letter_code
_entity_poly.pdbx_strand_id
1 'polypeptide(L)'
;MDAWRHTFTGVATLHAPTNFHVYGAVDDIWVNDAGELIVVDYKATSKDREVSIDSNWQISYKRQLEVYQWLLRQNGFVVSNTGYFVYTNARIDLESFNDHLEFRTKIIPYKGSDAWIEPVLARMKACLESDDMPPIGEAAMGGPCDFCSYARARTELTLKHLKQ
;
A
#
# COMPACT_ATOMS: atom_id res chain seq x y z
N MET A 1 -2.07 19.77 4.01
CA MET A 1 -1.67 18.50 4.63
C MET A 1 -2.86 17.73 5.21
N ASP A 2 -3.71 18.32 6.07
CA ASP A 2 -4.79 17.59 6.75
C ASP A 2 -5.77 16.89 5.79
N ALA A 3 -6.13 17.54 4.68
CA ALA A 3 -6.98 16.93 3.66
C ALA A 3 -6.34 15.69 3.00
N TRP A 4 -5.02 15.64 2.87
CA TRP A 4 -4.30 14.52 2.25
C TRP A 4 -4.18 13.30 3.15
N ARG A 5 -4.33 13.48 4.47
CA ARG A 5 -4.36 12.42 5.49
C ARG A 5 -5.75 11.81 5.67
N HIS A 6 -6.77 12.43 5.11
CA HIS A 6 -8.14 11.96 5.31
C HIS A 6 -8.45 10.74 4.44
N THR A 7 -8.89 9.65 5.06
CA THR A 7 -9.07 8.34 4.43
C THR A 7 -10.00 8.34 3.22
N PHE A 8 -11.02 9.19 3.20
CA PHE A 8 -12.01 9.23 2.11
C PHE A 8 -11.76 10.31 1.06
N THR A 9 -10.98 11.33 1.37
CA THR A 9 -10.66 12.41 0.43
C THR A 9 -9.23 12.34 -0.07
N GLY A 10 -8.27 12.20 0.82
CA GLY A 10 -6.87 11.96 0.52
C GLY A 10 -6.26 12.84 -0.57
N VAL A 11 -5.21 12.34 -1.19
CA VAL A 11 -4.71 12.83 -2.49
C VAL A 11 -5.39 12.02 -3.57
N ALA A 12 -6.03 12.67 -4.52
CA ALA A 12 -6.84 12.00 -5.53
C ALA A 12 -6.57 12.53 -6.94
N THR A 13 -6.78 11.68 -7.95
CA THR A 13 -6.79 12.08 -9.36
C THR A 13 -7.82 11.26 -10.13
N LEU A 14 -8.39 11.87 -11.17
CA LEU A 14 -9.16 11.14 -12.17
C LEU A 14 -8.22 10.71 -13.30
N HIS A 15 -7.96 9.41 -13.39
CA HIS A 15 -7.13 8.85 -14.46
C HIS A 15 -7.96 8.78 -15.75
N ALA A 16 -7.83 9.80 -16.61
CA ALA A 16 -8.66 9.98 -17.80
C ALA A 16 -8.70 8.76 -18.73
N PRO A 17 -7.59 8.05 -19.02
CA PRO A 17 -7.62 6.92 -19.95
C PRO A 17 -8.50 5.76 -19.50
N THR A 18 -8.67 5.56 -18.19
CA THR A 18 -9.49 4.46 -17.64
C THR A 18 -10.78 4.93 -17.00
N ASN A 19 -10.94 6.23 -16.79
CA ASN A 19 -12.01 6.83 -15.99
C ASN A 19 -12.03 6.32 -14.53
N PHE A 20 -10.86 5.96 -13.99
CA PHE A 20 -10.73 5.58 -12.59
C PHE A 20 -10.47 6.80 -11.71
N HIS A 21 -11.20 6.91 -10.62
CA HIS A 21 -10.88 7.82 -9.53
C HIS A 21 -9.91 7.12 -8.58
N VAL A 22 -8.63 7.49 -8.67
CA VAL A 22 -7.56 6.91 -7.84
C VAL A 22 -7.27 7.86 -6.69
N TYR A 23 -7.27 7.34 -5.47
CA TYR A 23 -7.00 8.17 -4.28
C TYR A 23 -6.28 7.36 -3.20
N GLY A 24 -5.64 8.08 -2.27
CA GLY A 24 -4.99 7.51 -1.12
C GLY A 24 -4.71 8.55 -0.04
N ALA A 25 -4.64 8.12 1.20
CA ALA A 25 -4.30 8.95 2.35
C ALA A 25 -2.82 8.80 2.70
N VAL A 26 -2.05 9.87 2.58
CA VAL A 26 -0.62 9.88 2.94
C VAL A 26 -0.47 10.10 4.45
N ASP A 27 0.49 9.40 5.07
CA ASP A 27 0.75 9.60 6.49
C ASP A 27 1.45 10.94 6.74
N ASP A 28 2.50 11.23 5.95
CA ASP A 28 3.24 12.48 6.08
C ASP A 28 3.97 12.87 4.78
N ILE A 29 4.33 14.15 4.67
CA ILE A 29 5.12 14.70 3.57
C ILE A 29 6.23 15.58 4.16
N TRP A 30 7.47 15.25 3.80
CA TRP A 30 8.62 16.11 4.02
C TRP A 30 8.93 16.91 2.75
N VAL A 31 9.73 17.95 2.90
CA VAL A 31 10.18 18.76 1.78
C VAL A 31 11.72 18.88 1.88
N ASN A 32 12.41 18.63 0.78
CA ASN A 32 13.87 18.82 0.73
C ASN A 32 14.24 20.27 0.36
N ASP A 33 15.53 20.57 0.38
CA ASP A 33 16.05 21.92 0.07
C ASP A 33 15.77 22.36 -1.38
N ALA A 34 15.52 21.41 -2.29
CA ALA A 34 15.13 21.70 -3.67
C ALA A 34 13.61 21.95 -3.82
N GLY A 35 12.84 21.87 -2.74
CA GLY A 35 11.39 22.05 -2.75
C GLY A 35 10.61 20.82 -3.24
N GLU A 36 11.27 19.67 -3.41
CA GLU A 36 10.57 18.43 -3.78
C GLU A 36 9.83 17.83 -2.58
N LEU A 37 8.61 17.36 -2.83
CA LEU A 37 7.85 16.61 -1.84
C LEU A 37 8.44 15.19 -1.67
N ILE A 38 8.57 14.77 -0.44
CA ILE A 38 9.06 13.44 -0.06
C ILE A 38 7.94 12.71 0.67
N VAL A 39 7.46 11.60 0.12
CA VAL A 39 6.45 10.77 0.79
C VAL A 39 7.08 10.05 1.97
N VAL A 40 6.41 10.13 3.11
CA VAL A 40 6.80 9.45 4.36
C VAL A 40 5.64 8.59 4.84
N ASP A 41 5.94 7.35 5.17
CA ASP A 41 4.97 6.36 5.61
C ASP A 41 5.40 5.79 6.97
N TYR A 42 4.49 5.82 7.96
CA TYR A 42 4.75 5.36 9.31
C TYR A 42 4.35 3.90 9.49
N LYS A 43 5.31 3.07 9.92
CA LYS A 43 5.07 1.66 10.21
C LYS A 43 5.42 1.34 11.67
N ALA A 44 4.56 0.57 12.31
CA ALA A 44 4.78 0.10 13.68
C ALA A 44 4.77 -1.44 13.73
N THR A 45 5.59 -1.99 14.57
CA THR A 45 5.67 -3.44 14.83
C THR A 45 6.21 -3.72 16.22
N SER A 46 6.19 -4.99 16.64
CA SER A 46 6.88 -5.49 17.81
C SER A 46 7.60 -6.79 17.45
N LYS A 47 8.88 -6.69 17.16
CA LYS A 47 9.73 -7.84 16.76
C LYS A 47 11.00 -7.86 17.58
N ASP A 48 11.52 -9.05 17.83
CA ASP A 48 12.79 -9.30 18.50
C ASP A 48 14.02 -8.95 17.65
N ARG A 49 13.82 -8.75 16.33
CA ARG A 49 14.87 -8.45 15.35
C ARG A 49 14.75 -7.04 14.77
N GLU A 50 15.84 -6.58 14.17
CA GLU A 50 15.87 -5.31 13.47
C GLU A 50 14.82 -5.26 12.33
N VAL A 51 14.19 -4.09 12.17
CA VAL A 51 13.20 -3.86 11.12
C VAL A 51 13.87 -3.61 9.77
N SER A 52 13.30 -4.18 8.71
CA SER A 52 13.65 -3.92 7.31
C SER A 52 12.38 -3.88 6.45
N ILE A 53 12.54 -3.54 5.17
CA ILE A 53 11.49 -3.55 4.15
C ILE A 53 11.77 -4.58 3.03
N ASP A 54 12.61 -5.59 3.31
CA ASP A 54 13.15 -6.50 2.28
C ASP A 54 12.38 -7.81 2.14
N SER A 55 11.43 -8.08 3.04
CA SER A 55 10.57 -9.27 2.94
C SER A 55 9.60 -9.17 1.77
N ASN A 56 9.33 -10.30 1.09
CA ASN A 56 8.44 -10.35 -0.08
C ASN A 56 7.05 -9.75 0.18
N TRP A 57 6.45 -9.99 1.34
CA TRP A 57 5.15 -9.45 1.71
C TRP A 57 5.15 -7.92 1.87
N GLN A 58 6.31 -7.30 2.11
CA GLN A 58 6.47 -5.85 2.26
C GLN A 58 6.47 -5.10 0.92
N ILE A 59 6.36 -5.82 -0.20
CA ILE A 59 6.12 -5.20 -1.51
C ILE A 59 4.87 -4.31 -1.50
N SER A 60 3.87 -4.63 -0.69
CA SER A 60 2.67 -3.81 -0.51
C SER A 60 2.99 -2.42 0.04
N TYR A 61 3.92 -2.30 0.99
CA TYR A 61 4.38 -1.02 1.53
C TYR A 61 5.08 -0.18 0.45
N LYS A 62 5.97 -0.82 -0.32
CA LYS A 62 6.68 -0.16 -1.41
C LYS A 62 5.70 0.38 -2.46
N ARG A 63 4.74 -0.45 -2.88
CA ARG A 63 3.69 -0.05 -3.82
C ARG A 63 2.80 1.07 -3.29
N GLN A 64 2.46 1.04 -2.01
CA GLN A 64 1.69 2.11 -1.37
C GLN A 64 2.42 3.45 -1.48
N LEU A 65 3.70 3.49 -1.13
CA LEU A 65 4.52 4.69 -1.23
C LEU A 65 4.64 5.18 -2.68
N GLU A 66 4.85 4.29 -3.64
CA GLU A 66 4.94 4.60 -5.06
C GLU A 66 3.62 5.17 -5.62
N VAL A 67 2.47 4.62 -5.20
CA VAL A 67 1.16 5.17 -5.56
C VAL A 67 0.98 6.59 -5.02
N TYR A 68 1.42 6.87 -3.80
CA TYR A 68 1.36 8.23 -3.26
C TYR A 68 2.28 9.19 -4.01
N GLN A 69 3.49 8.78 -4.39
CA GLN A 69 4.38 9.57 -5.23
C GLN A 69 3.73 9.87 -6.58
N TRP A 70 3.11 8.87 -7.21
CA TRP A 70 2.39 9.04 -8.47
C TRP A 70 1.20 9.99 -8.33
N LEU A 71 0.35 9.81 -7.31
CA LEU A 71 -0.80 10.70 -7.04
C LEU A 71 -0.39 12.16 -6.89
N LEU A 72 0.68 12.43 -6.14
CA LEU A 72 1.18 13.79 -5.97
C LEU A 72 1.70 14.37 -7.30
N ARG A 73 2.39 13.57 -8.12
CA ARG A 73 2.83 13.98 -9.47
C ARG A 73 1.65 14.27 -10.39
N GLN A 74 0.59 13.45 -10.35
CA GLN A 74 -0.64 13.69 -11.11
C GLN A 74 -1.35 15.00 -10.70
N ASN A 75 -1.10 15.48 -9.49
CA ASN A 75 -1.57 16.78 -8.99
C ASN A 75 -0.58 17.94 -9.28
N GLY A 76 0.46 17.71 -10.07
CA GLY A 76 1.40 18.74 -10.51
C GLY A 76 2.54 19.06 -9.55
N PHE A 77 2.73 18.28 -8.49
CA PHE A 77 3.84 18.48 -7.55
C PHE A 77 5.14 17.87 -8.07
N VAL A 78 6.26 18.52 -7.76
CA VAL A 78 7.60 17.94 -7.91
C VAL A 78 7.84 17.01 -6.72
N VAL A 79 8.05 15.73 -7.01
CA VAL A 79 8.12 14.67 -5.98
C VAL A 79 9.41 13.87 -6.14
N SER A 80 10.16 13.78 -5.05
CA SER A 80 11.37 12.95 -4.95
C SER A 80 11.06 11.49 -5.28
N ASN A 81 11.97 10.82 -6.00
CA ASN A 81 11.89 9.37 -6.20
C ASN A 81 12.23 8.59 -4.92
N THR A 82 12.89 9.24 -3.95
CA THR A 82 13.16 8.64 -2.64
C THR A 82 12.09 9.08 -1.65
N GLY A 83 11.39 8.12 -1.07
CA GLY A 83 10.54 8.30 0.09
C GLY A 83 11.12 7.57 1.31
N TYR A 84 10.47 7.68 2.45
CA TYR A 84 10.96 7.10 3.69
C TYR A 84 9.89 6.33 4.43
N PHE A 85 10.29 5.20 5.00
CA PHE A 85 9.53 4.51 6.02
C PHE A 85 10.08 4.89 7.39
N VAL A 86 9.27 5.53 8.21
CA VAL A 86 9.57 5.74 9.63
C VAL A 86 9.06 4.51 10.38
N TYR A 87 9.95 3.56 10.60
CA TYR A 87 9.60 2.25 11.12
C TYR A 87 9.90 2.18 12.63
N THR A 88 8.86 2.09 13.43
CA THR A 88 8.94 2.06 14.89
C THR A 88 8.70 0.64 15.41
N ASN A 89 9.66 0.10 16.15
CA ASN A 89 9.63 -1.25 16.71
C ASN A 89 9.53 -1.18 18.24
N ALA A 90 8.40 -1.63 18.79
CA ALA A 90 8.23 -1.74 20.22
C ALA A 90 9.15 -2.83 20.79
N ARG A 91 9.79 -2.53 21.89
CA ARG A 91 10.63 -3.48 22.63
C ARG A 91 9.76 -4.51 23.33
N ILE A 92 10.04 -5.79 23.07
CA ILE A 92 9.39 -6.94 23.70
C ILE A 92 10.35 -7.74 24.59
N ASP A 93 11.60 -7.26 24.67
CA ASP A 93 12.71 -7.88 25.43
C ASP A 93 12.88 -7.29 26.85
N LEU A 94 11.93 -6.47 27.29
CA LEU A 94 11.91 -5.89 28.63
C LEU A 94 11.27 -6.87 29.64
N GLU A 95 11.84 -6.95 30.83
CA GLU A 95 11.40 -7.85 31.89
C GLU A 95 9.98 -7.51 32.40
N SER A 96 9.60 -6.22 32.38
CA SER A 96 8.29 -5.74 32.83
C SER A 96 7.83 -4.51 32.07
N PHE A 97 6.52 -4.27 32.06
CA PHE A 97 5.89 -3.15 31.36
C PHE A 97 6.11 -1.79 32.05
N ASN A 98 6.11 -1.71 33.36
CA ASN A 98 6.34 -0.50 34.20
C ASN A 98 5.62 0.77 33.66
N ASP A 99 4.39 0.66 33.20
CA ASP A 99 3.51 1.73 32.72
C ASP A 99 4.04 2.55 31.52
N HIS A 100 5.11 2.10 30.83
CA HIS A 100 5.53 2.73 29.58
C HIS A 100 6.07 1.71 28.56
N LEU A 101 5.97 2.08 27.28
CA LEU A 101 6.49 1.31 26.15
C LEU A 101 7.74 2.01 25.60
N GLU A 102 8.80 1.24 25.41
CA GLU A 102 9.99 1.69 24.73
C GLU A 102 9.95 1.29 23.25
N PHE A 103 10.39 2.20 22.38
CA PHE A 103 10.45 1.97 20.95
C PHE A 103 11.83 2.26 20.39
N ARG A 104 12.21 1.48 19.38
CA ARG A 104 13.37 1.77 18.52
C ARG A 104 12.83 2.20 17.16
N THR A 105 13.14 3.44 16.76
CA THR A 105 12.70 3.98 15.48
C THR A 105 13.85 3.97 14.49
N LYS A 106 13.59 3.49 13.27
CA LYS A 106 14.51 3.50 12.14
C LYS A 106 13.87 4.21 10.96
N ILE A 107 14.63 5.11 10.33
CA ILE A 107 14.24 5.77 9.09
C ILE A 107 14.89 5.01 7.94
N ILE A 108 14.07 4.41 7.08
CA ILE A 108 14.52 3.55 5.98
C ILE A 108 14.22 4.26 4.67
N PRO A 109 15.22 4.70 3.90
CA PRO A 109 15.02 5.27 2.58
C PRO A 109 14.59 4.17 1.60
N TYR A 110 13.67 4.53 0.70
CA TYR A 110 13.25 3.69 -0.40
C TYR A 110 13.17 4.50 -1.69
N LYS A 111 13.90 4.07 -2.71
CA LYS A 111 13.81 4.66 -4.04
C LYS A 111 12.75 3.93 -4.84
N GLY A 112 11.58 4.57 -4.98
CA GLY A 112 10.43 4.03 -5.68
C GLY A 112 10.47 4.28 -7.19
N SER A 113 9.57 3.58 -7.89
CA SER A 113 9.26 3.80 -9.31
C SER A 113 7.77 3.63 -9.53
N ASP A 114 7.12 4.62 -10.11
CA ASP A 114 5.70 4.61 -10.44
C ASP A 114 5.40 4.08 -11.86
N ALA A 115 6.42 3.67 -12.61
CA ALA A 115 6.30 3.23 -14.00
C ALA A 115 5.35 2.02 -14.20
N TRP A 116 5.06 1.26 -13.16
CA TRP A 116 4.16 0.11 -13.20
C TRP A 116 2.67 0.49 -13.05
N ILE A 117 2.35 1.71 -12.55
CA ILE A 117 0.98 2.10 -12.17
C ILE A 117 0.09 2.22 -13.40
N GLU A 118 0.47 3.04 -14.38
CA GLU A 118 -0.30 3.23 -15.62
C GLU A 118 -0.62 1.90 -16.34
N PRO A 119 0.35 0.99 -16.57
CA PRO A 119 0.07 -0.32 -17.15
C PRO A 119 -0.88 -1.18 -16.31
N VAL A 120 -0.83 -1.06 -14.98
CA VAL A 120 -1.75 -1.79 -14.09
C VAL A 120 -3.16 -1.24 -14.20
N LEU A 121 -3.34 0.09 -14.18
CA LEU A 121 -4.66 0.73 -14.33
C LEU A 121 -5.32 0.32 -15.67
N ALA A 122 -4.54 0.30 -16.76
CA ALA A 122 -5.03 -0.16 -18.07
C ALA A 122 -5.49 -1.63 -18.02
N ARG A 123 -4.69 -2.53 -17.41
CA ARG A 123 -5.08 -3.95 -17.25
C ARG A 123 -6.32 -4.12 -16.36
N MET A 124 -6.42 -3.34 -15.29
CA MET A 124 -7.62 -3.35 -14.43
C MET A 124 -8.86 -2.94 -15.22
N LYS A 125 -8.76 -1.90 -16.04
CA LYS A 125 -9.86 -1.46 -16.91
C LYS A 125 -10.26 -2.54 -17.90
N ALA A 126 -9.31 -3.13 -18.60
CA ALA A 126 -9.55 -4.22 -19.55
C ALA A 126 -10.21 -5.45 -18.86
N CYS A 127 -9.77 -5.78 -17.65
CA CYS A 127 -10.37 -6.87 -16.88
C CYS A 127 -11.84 -6.58 -16.49
N LEU A 128 -12.16 -5.35 -16.10
CA LEU A 128 -13.52 -4.94 -15.74
C LEU A 128 -14.48 -4.86 -16.95
N GLU A 129 -13.95 -4.68 -18.13
CA GLU A 129 -14.71 -4.62 -19.39
C GLU A 129 -14.80 -5.97 -20.09
N SER A 130 -14.12 -7.00 -19.60
CA SER A 130 -14.17 -8.36 -20.12
C SER A 130 -15.37 -9.11 -19.56
N ASP A 131 -16.03 -9.88 -20.41
CA ASP A 131 -17.05 -10.87 -19.99
C ASP A 131 -16.43 -12.12 -19.35
N ASP A 132 -15.13 -12.32 -19.53
CA ASP A 132 -14.40 -13.45 -18.97
C ASP A 132 -14.02 -13.20 -17.52
N MET A 133 -14.31 -14.18 -16.65
CA MET A 133 -13.86 -14.15 -15.26
C MET A 133 -12.33 -14.33 -15.22
N PRO A 134 -11.59 -13.43 -14.56
CA PRO A 134 -10.14 -13.55 -14.44
C PRO A 134 -9.74 -14.84 -13.69
N PRO A 135 -8.55 -15.41 -13.97
CA PRO A 135 -8.04 -16.55 -13.22
C PRO A 135 -7.83 -16.21 -11.75
N ILE A 136 -7.77 -17.24 -10.92
CA ILE A 136 -7.40 -17.07 -9.50
C ILE A 136 -6.05 -16.38 -9.41
N GLY A 137 -5.98 -15.28 -8.66
CA GLY A 137 -4.74 -14.55 -8.40
C GLY A 137 -3.79 -15.32 -7.50
N GLU A 138 -2.58 -14.80 -7.36
CA GLU A 138 -1.55 -15.34 -6.47
C GLU A 138 -1.44 -14.50 -5.20
N ALA A 139 -1.21 -15.16 -4.06
CA ALA A 139 -0.89 -14.51 -2.80
C ALA A 139 0.56 -13.98 -2.82
N ALA A 140 0.83 -12.90 -2.07
CA ALA A 140 2.16 -12.28 -1.99
C ALA A 140 3.27 -13.23 -1.49
N MET A 141 2.91 -14.28 -0.76
CA MET A 141 3.82 -15.31 -0.25
C MET A 141 3.87 -16.58 -1.12
N GLY A 142 3.22 -16.54 -2.29
CA GLY A 142 3.03 -17.68 -3.19
C GLY A 142 1.77 -18.49 -2.87
N GLY A 143 1.32 -19.28 -3.86
CA GLY A 143 0.06 -20.03 -3.79
C GLY A 143 -1.17 -19.23 -4.23
N PRO A 144 -2.36 -19.83 -4.22
CA PRO A 144 -3.58 -19.18 -4.67
C PRO A 144 -3.98 -18.02 -3.74
N CYS A 145 -4.54 -16.97 -4.32
CA CYS A 145 -5.05 -15.82 -3.57
C CYS A 145 -6.15 -16.24 -2.58
N ASP A 146 -5.98 -15.89 -1.30
CA ASP A 146 -6.92 -16.24 -0.23
C ASP A 146 -8.32 -15.66 -0.47
N PHE A 147 -8.42 -14.44 -1.01
CA PHE A 147 -9.71 -13.82 -1.35
C PHE A 147 -10.44 -14.59 -2.46
N CYS A 148 -9.73 -15.00 -3.51
CA CYS A 148 -10.31 -15.80 -4.59
C CYS A 148 -10.74 -17.17 -4.08
N SER A 149 -9.93 -17.82 -3.25
CA SER A 149 -10.20 -19.11 -2.63
C SER A 149 -11.45 -19.06 -1.74
N TYR A 150 -11.55 -18.00 -0.91
CA TYR A 150 -12.72 -17.76 -0.06
C TYR A 150 -13.98 -17.52 -0.90
N ALA A 151 -13.92 -16.64 -1.91
CA ALA A 151 -15.06 -16.34 -2.78
C ALA A 151 -15.60 -17.60 -3.46
N ARG A 152 -14.69 -18.45 -3.97
CA ARG A 152 -15.03 -19.74 -4.59
C ARG A 152 -15.71 -20.69 -3.60
N ALA A 153 -15.10 -20.91 -2.44
CA ALA A 153 -15.64 -21.80 -1.41
C ALA A 153 -17.03 -21.35 -0.95
N ARG A 154 -17.22 -20.05 -0.73
CA ARG A 154 -18.51 -19.47 -0.37
C ARG A 154 -19.57 -19.68 -1.47
N THR A 155 -19.21 -19.47 -2.74
CA THR A 155 -20.12 -19.67 -3.87
C THR A 155 -20.55 -21.14 -3.95
N GLU A 156 -19.63 -22.09 -3.82
CA GLU A 156 -19.93 -23.52 -3.82
C GLU A 156 -20.91 -23.91 -2.71
N LEU A 157 -20.71 -23.40 -1.50
CA LEU A 157 -21.64 -23.61 -0.37
C LEU A 157 -23.02 -23.02 -0.66
N THR A 158 -23.11 -21.80 -1.16
CA THR A 158 -24.37 -21.15 -1.50
C THR A 158 -25.16 -21.96 -2.55
N LEU A 159 -24.47 -22.41 -3.62
CA LEU A 159 -25.09 -23.20 -4.66
C LEU A 159 -25.60 -24.58 -4.17
N LYS A 160 -24.92 -25.19 -3.19
CA LYS A 160 -25.39 -26.43 -2.55
C LYS A 160 -26.72 -26.22 -1.77
N HIS A 161 -26.80 -25.09 -1.05
CA HIS A 161 -28.00 -24.76 -0.29
C HIS A 161 -29.23 -24.37 -1.18
N LEU A 162 -28.98 -23.73 -2.31
CA LEU A 162 -30.03 -23.36 -3.25
C LEU A 162 -30.63 -24.56 -4.05
N LYS A 163 -29.95 -25.71 -4.04
CA LYS A 163 -30.38 -26.94 -4.71
C LYS A 163 -31.11 -27.91 -3.78
N GLN A 164 -31.26 -27.59 -2.51
CA GLN A 164 -32.07 -28.30 -1.51
C GLN A 164 -33.42 -27.62 -1.34
#